data_2e340290fd2805622493e0a4aa625663
#
_entry.id   2e340290fd2805622493e0a4aa625663
#
_cell.length_a   1.000
_cell.length_b   1.000
_cell.length_c   1.000
_cell.angle_alpha   90.00
_cell.angle_beta   90.00
_cell.angle_gamma   90.00
#
_symmetry.space_group_name_H-M   'P 1'
#
loop_
_entity.id
_entity.type
_entity.pdbx_description
1 polymer ?
#
loop_
_entity_poly.entity_id
_entity_poly.type
_entity_poly.pdbx_seq_one_letter_code
_entity_poly.pdbx_strand_id
1 'polypeptide(L)'
;MIQKELKNFTLNFGPQHPAAHGVLRLVLEMNGEVVDRADPHIGLLHRGTEKLIEYKTFMQALPYFDRLDYVSMMCQEHAYSLAIEKLLNAEVPLRGQYIRVLFSEITRLLNHLLALTTHAMDVGALTPFLWAFEERERLMEFYERVSGARLHAAYVRPGGVSQDLPHSLCEDIYQFAQSFGSRIDEMEELLTANRIWKQRLVNIGVVTRQEALDWGFTGVMLRGSGVEWDLRKSQPYDVYDRMDFDIPVGTRGDCYDRYLIRVEEMRQSLRIISQCLNQIPDGPFKTDDYKLSPPSRTDMKESMEALIHHFKLYTEGFHVPKGETYTSVEAPKGEFGVYLVSDGTNRPYRCKIRAPGFYHLQGFCLLYT
;
A
#
# COMPACT_ATOMS: atom_id res chain seq x y z
N MET A 1 -20.82 -11.03 -54.22
CA MET A 1 -19.97 -10.23 -53.30
C MET A 1 -19.29 -11.23 -52.33
N ILE A 2 -18.01 -11.35 -52.41
CA ILE A 2 -17.25 -12.17 -51.45
C ILE A 2 -17.23 -11.35 -50.16
N GLN A 3 -18.00 -11.76 -49.15
CA GLN A 3 -17.81 -11.26 -47.79
C GLN A 3 -16.42 -11.67 -47.35
N LYS A 4 -15.48 -10.72 -47.32
CA LYS A 4 -14.24 -10.89 -46.62
C LYS A 4 -14.58 -10.99 -45.14
N GLU A 5 -14.48 -12.19 -44.54
CA GLU A 5 -14.44 -12.32 -43.09
C GLU A 5 -13.32 -11.42 -42.60
N LEU A 6 -13.67 -10.39 -41.85
CA LEU A 6 -12.71 -9.56 -41.14
C LEU A 6 -12.07 -10.47 -40.12
N LYS A 7 -10.86 -10.91 -40.38
CA LYS A 7 -10.04 -11.62 -39.40
C LYS A 7 -9.79 -10.70 -38.21
N ASN A 8 -10.10 -11.19 -37.01
CA ASN A 8 -9.68 -10.53 -35.78
C ASN A 8 -8.18 -10.22 -35.86
N PHE A 9 -7.79 -9.04 -35.44
CA PHE A 9 -6.38 -8.67 -35.38
C PHE A 9 -5.90 -8.62 -33.93
N THR A 10 -4.62 -8.95 -33.74
CA THR A 10 -3.98 -8.93 -32.43
C THR A 10 -3.22 -7.64 -32.24
N LEU A 11 -3.51 -6.94 -31.14
CA LEU A 11 -2.85 -5.69 -30.74
C LEU A 11 -2.03 -5.94 -29.47
N ASN A 12 -0.75 -5.53 -29.48
CA ASN A 12 0.07 -5.48 -28.29
C ASN A 12 -0.06 -4.09 -27.64
N PHE A 13 -0.70 -4.03 -26.48
CA PHE A 13 -0.78 -2.83 -25.67
C PHE A 13 0.34 -2.88 -24.60
N GLY A 14 1.35 -2.06 -24.77
CA GLY A 14 2.57 -2.11 -23.95
C GLY A 14 3.57 -3.20 -24.40
N PRO A 15 4.76 -3.29 -23.73
CA PRO A 15 5.18 -2.54 -22.54
C PRO A 15 5.51 -1.06 -22.77
N GLN A 16 5.87 -0.64 -23.99
CA GLN A 16 6.12 0.77 -24.31
C GLN A 16 4.78 1.48 -24.59
N HIS A 17 4.08 1.81 -23.52
CA HIS A 17 2.85 2.61 -23.55
C HIS A 17 2.72 3.35 -22.20
N PRO A 18 2.31 4.62 -22.16
CA PRO A 18 2.18 5.36 -20.90
C PRO A 18 1.31 4.66 -19.86
N ALA A 19 0.17 4.12 -20.24
CA ALA A 19 -0.75 3.40 -19.37
C ALA A 19 -0.26 2.02 -18.93
N ALA A 20 0.76 1.45 -19.57
CA ALA A 20 1.36 0.16 -19.20
C ALA A 20 2.53 0.31 -18.20
N HIS A 21 2.91 1.54 -17.85
CA HIS A 21 4.01 1.87 -16.95
C HIS A 21 5.35 1.17 -17.29
N GLY A 22 5.55 0.78 -18.54
CA GLY A 22 6.76 0.11 -19.03
C GLY A 22 6.88 -1.38 -18.68
N VAL A 23 5.94 -1.95 -17.94
CA VAL A 23 6.05 -3.32 -17.37
C VAL A 23 4.86 -4.24 -17.66
N LEU A 24 3.77 -3.73 -18.19
CA LEU A 24 2.61 -4.52 -18.60
C LEU A 24 2.62 -4.72 -20.12
N ARG A 25 2.56 -5.95 -20.56
CA ARG A 25 2.23 -6.31 -21.93
C ARG A 25 0.83 -6.93 -21.94
N LEU A 26 -0.10 -6.28 -22.63
CA LEU A 26 -1.45 -6.77 -22.79
C LEU A 26 -1.67 -7.12 -24.27
N VAL A 27 -1.93 -8.40 -24.54
CA VAL A 27 -2.25 -8.88 -25.87
C VAL A 27 -3.77 -8.84 -26.00
N LEU A 28 -4.26 -8.05 -26.93
CA LEU A 28 -5.69 -7.86 -27.21
C LEU A 28 -6.04 -8.52 -28.54
N GLU A 29 -7.07 -9.35 -28.54
CA GLU A 29 -7.73 -9.81 -29.77
C GLU A 29 -8.91 -8.87 -30.01
N MET A 30 -8.88 -8.19 -31.15
CA MET A 30 -9.80 -7.13 -31.51
C MET A 30 -10.68 -7.51 -32.70
N ASN A 31 -11.98 -7.25 -32.58
CA ASN A 31 -12.92 -7.27 -33.68
C ASN A 31 -13.35 -5.83 -33.99
N GLY A 32 -12.62 -5.18 -34.89
CA GLY A 32 -12.72 -3.73 -35.07
C GLY A 32 -12.21 -2.98 -33.84
N GLU A 33 -13.06 -2.24 -33.17
CA GLU A 33 -12.75 -1.50 -31.93
C GLU A 33 -13.19 -2.23 -30.65
N VAL A 34 -13.81 -3.39 -30.77
CA VAL A 34 -14.27 -4.20 -29.63
C VAL A 34 -13.19 -5.20 -29.26
N VAL A 35 -12.92 -5.33 -27.98
CA VAL A 35 -12.01 -6.34 -27.42
C VAL A 35 -12.78 -7.65 -27.26
N ASP A 36 -12.37 -8.70 -27.98
CA ASP A 36 -12.93 -10.03 -27.81
C ASP A 36 -12.22 -10.81 -26.71
N ARG A 37 -10.90 -10.60 -26.60
CA ARG A 37 -10.08 -11.26 -25.58
C ARG A 37 -8.92 -10.38 -25.13
N ALA A 38 -8.63 -10.43 -23.83
CA ALA A 38 -7.48 -9.76 -23.21
C ALA A 38 -6.59 -10.77 -22.49
N ASP A 39 -5.32 -10.85 -22.88
CA ASP A 39 -4.33 -11.74 -22.29
C ASP A 39 -3.16 -10.93 -21.73
N PRO A 40 -3.08 -10.72 -20.40
CA PRO A 40 -2.01 -9.95 -19.75
C PRO A 40 -0.76 -10.80 -19.56
N HIS A 41 0.33 -10.33 -20.07
CA HIS A 41 1.66 -10.88 -19.85
C HIS A 41 2.40 -10.05 -18.80
N ILE A 42 2.54 -10.60 -17.61
CA ILE A 42 3.24 -10.00 -16.48
C ILE A 42 4.62 -10.64 -16.31
N GLY A 43 5.43 -10.10 -15.39
CA GLY A 43 6.75 -10.65 -15.06
C GLY A 43 7.91 -9.78 -15.54
N LEU A 44 7.66 -8.72 -16.31
CA LEU A 44 8.73 -7.80 -16.75
C LEU A 44 9.40 -7.06 -15.59
N LEU A 45 8.75 -6.98 -14.42
CA LEU A 45 9.30 -6.44 -13.17
C LEU A 45 9.55 -7.53 -12.12
N HIS A 46 9.49 -8.80 -12.49
CA HIS A 46 9.76 -9.89 -11.56
C HIS A 46 11.25 -9.95 -11.22
N ARG A 47 11.58 -9.81 -9.94
CA ARG A 47 12.96 -9.75 -9.44
C ARG A 47 13.31 -10.92 -8.51
N GLY A 48 12.44 -11.92 -8.40
CA GLY A 48 12.64 -13.06 -7.50
C GLY A 48 12.71 -12.67 -6.01
N THR A 49 11.97 -11.64 -5.60
CA THR A 49 12.06 -11.04 -4.27
C THR A 49 11.83 -12.06 -3.14
N GLU A 50 10.83 -12.92 -3.25
CA GLU A 50 10.57 -13.96 -2.25
C GLU A 50 11.79 -14.88 -2.08
N LYS A 51 12.47 -15.25 -3.15
CA LYS A 51 13.68 -16.08 -3.09
C LYS A 51 14.88 -15.32 -2.54
N LEU A 52 15.03 -14.05 -2.89
CA LEU A 52 16.11 -13.20 -2.36
C LEU A 52 15.99 -12.99 -0.86
N ILE A 53 14.79 -12.86 -0.32
CA ILE A 53 14.52 -12.72 1.11
C ILE A 53 15.08 -13.91 1.91
N GLU A 54 15.01 -15.12 1.38
CA GLU A 54 15.53 -16.33 2.04
C GLU A 54 17.05 -16.29 2.30
N TYR A 55 17.79 -15.48 1.54
CA TYR A 55 19.25 -15.32 1.73
C TYR A 55 19.64 -14.17 2.66
N LYS A 56 18.69 -13.35 3.07
CA LYS A 56 18.91 -12.16 3.88
C LYS A 56 18.46 -12.37 5.31
N THR A 57 19.05 -11.63 6.25
CA THR A 57 18.52 -11.58 7.62
C THR A 57 17.15 -10.90 7.61
N PHE A 58 16.36 -11.09 8.68
CA PHE A 58 15.03 -10.47 8.79
C PHE A 58 15.08 -8.96 8.60
N MET A 59 16.08 -8.26 9.14
CA MET A 59 16.24 -6.81 8.96
C MET A 59 16.70 -6.42 7.55
N GLN A 60 17.58 -7.20 6.95
CA GLN A 60 18.05 -6.95 5.59
C GLN A 60 16.97 -7.23 4.54
N ALA A 61 15.96 -8.03 4.88
CA ALA A 61 14.83 -8.31 4.00
C ALA A 61 13.80 -7.16 3.96
N LEU A 62 13.72 -6.34 5.01
CA LEU A 62 12.75 -5.24 5.10
C LEU A 62 12.76 -4.29 3.90
N PRO A 63 13.91 -3.80 3.38
CA PRO A 63 13.93 -2.90 2.23
C PRO A 63 13.34 -3.49 0.95
N TYR A 64 13.25 -4.81 0.81
CA TYR A 64 12.58 -5.41 -0.35
C TYR A 64 11.09 -5.10 -0.38
N PHE A 65 10.46 -4.99 0.79
CA PHE A 65 9.04 -4.69 0.90
C PHE A 65 8.69 -3.29 0.39
N ASP A 66 9.56 -2.30 0.60
CA ASP A 66 9.39 -0.95 0.05
C ASP A 66 9.33 -0.93 -1.47
N ARG A 67 10.02 -1.88 -2.11
CA ARG A 67 10.19 -1.94 -3.56
C ARG A 67 9.20 -2.89 -4.25
N LEU A 68 8.28 -3.48 -3.53
CA LEU A 68 7.21 -4.31 -4.10
C LEU A 68 6.14 -3.43 -4.72
N ASP A 69 5.37 -2.73 -3.91
CA ASP A 69 4.49 -1.65 -4.34
C ASP A 69 5.14 -0.32 -3.93
N TYR A 70 5.92 0.25 -4.81
CA TYR A 70 6.67 1.49 -4.57
C TYR A 70 5.80 2.75 -4.45
N VAL A 71 4.50 2.60 -4.39
CA VAL A 71 3.54 3.69 -4.14
C VAL A 71 2.96 3.63 -2.73
N SER A 72 2.98 2.47 -2.08
CA SER A 72 2.46 2.27 -0.72
C SER A 72 3.48 1.60 0.21
N MET A 73 4.67 2.19 0.32
CA MET A 73 5.85 1.60 0.96
C MET A 73 5.63 1.24 2.42
N MET A 74 5.24 2.20 3.26
CA MET A 74 5.18 1.97 4.72
C MET A 74 4.09 0.98 5.13
N CYS A 75 3.01 0.82 4.36
CA CYS A 75 2.02 -0.22 4.62
C CYS A 75 2.60 -1.63 4.47
N GLN A 76 3.53 -1.82 3.54
CA GLN A 76 4.18 -3.12 3.30
C GLN A 76 5.24 -3.42 4.37
N GLU A 77 6.03 -2.41 4.75
CA GLU A 77 6.94 -2.52 5.90
C GLU A 77 6.17 -2.93 7.15
N HIS A 78 5.00 -2.32 7.35
CA HIS A 78 4.12 -2.58 8.48
C HIS A 78 3.67 -4.04 8.52
N ALA A 79 3.17 -4.59 7.42
CA ALA A 79 2.76 -6.00 7.34
C ALA A 79 3.89 -6.98 7.68
N TYR A 80 5.09 -6.71 7.16
CA TYR A 80 6.26 -7.54 7.44
C TYR A 80 6.72 -7.43 8.89
N SER A 81 6.73 -6.23 9.44
CA SER A 81 7.10 -6.00 10.84
C SER A 81 6.13 -6.70 11.81
N LEU A 82 4.82 -6.61 11.56
CA LEU A 82 3.80 -7.33 12.32
C LEU A 82 3.98 -8.85 12.26
N ALA A 83 4.38 -9.40 11.10
CA ALA A 83 4.65 -10.84 10.98
C ALA A 83 5.81 -11.29 11.87
N ILE A 84 6.89 -10.52 11.90
CA ILE A 84 8.04 -10.80 12.75
C ILE A 84 7.69 -10.65 14.23
N GLU A 85 7.00 -9.57 14.60
CA GLU A 85 6.58 -9.29 15.97
C GLU A 85 5.68 -10.39 16.52
N LYS A 86 4.78 -10.91 15.70
CA LYS A 86 3.92 -12.03 16.07
C LYS A 86 4.69 -13.31 16.32
N LEU A 87 5.75 -13.60 15.56
CA LEU A 87 6.63 -14.74 15.79
C LEU A 87 7.52 -14.58 17.03
N LEU A 88 7.96 -13.36 17.30
CA LEU A 88 8.79 -13.02 18.46
C LEU A 88 7.97 -12.81 19.74
N ASN A 89 6.63 -12.68 19.61
CA ASN A 89 5.74 -12.20 20.68
C ASN A 89 6.24 -10.87 21.29
N ALA A 90 6.67 -9.95 20.41
CA ALA A 90 7.22 -8.66 20.82
C ALA A 90 6.10 -7.61 20.88
N GLU A 91 6.04 -6.87 21.98
CA GLU A 91 5.11 -5.77 22.14
C GLU A 91 5.71 -4.45 21.60
N VAL A 92 4.91 -3.72 20.85
CA VAL A 92 5.26 -2.41 20.32
C VAL A 92 4.73 -1.33 21.25
N PRO A 93 5.55 -0.36 21.66
CA PRO A 93 5.09 0.77 22.48
C PRO A 93 3.95 1.54 21.79
N LEU A 94 3.02 2.05 22.61
CA LEU A 94 1.81 2.71 22.11
C LEU A 94 2.11 3.90 21.18
N ARG A 95 3.11 4.72 21.51
CA ARG A 95 3.57 5.81 20.63
C ARG A 95 4.00 5.30 19.25
N GLY A 96 4.76 4.19 19.22
CA GLY A 96 5.18 3.56 17.96
C GLY A 96 4.01 3.07 17.11
N GLN A 97 2.97 2.54 17.74
CA GLN A 97 1.74 2.12 17.05
C GLN A 97 1.00 3.31 16.42
N TYR A 98 0.85 4.43 17.14
CA TYR A 98 0.26 5.66 16.60
C TYR A 98 1.04 6.21 15.40
N ILE A 99 2.36 6.21 15.48
CA ILE A 99 3.23 6.64 14.36
C ILE A 99 3.03 5.76 13.13
N ARG A 100 2.95 4.44 13.31
CA ARG A 100 2.69 3.49 12.23
C ARG A 100 1.36 3.73 11.55
N VAL A 101 0.28 3.91 12.32
CA VAL A 101 -1.05 4.20 11.78
C VAL A 101 -1.07 5.54 11.06
N LEU A 102 -0.46 6.59 11.64
CA LEU A 102 -0.33 7.91 11.02
C LEU A 102 0.31 7.80 9.61
N PHE A 103 1.47 7.13 9.52
CA PHE A 103 2.17 6.99 8.25
C PHE A 103 1.52 5.99 7.30
N SER A 104 0.77 5.01 7.78
CA SER A 104 -0.03 4.14 6.93
C SER A 104 -1.14 4.91 6.22
N GLU A 105 -1.79 5.87 6.89
CA GLU A 105 -2.81 6.71 6.27
C GLU A 105 -2.21 7.80 5.35
N ILE A 106 -1.06 8.37 5.69
CA ILE A 106 -0.29 9.23 4.76
C ILE A 106 0.07 8.45 3.49
N THR A 107 0.50 7.21 3.63
CA THR A 107 0.78 6.29 2.52
C THR A 107 -0.46 6.05 1.66
N ARG A 108 -1.63 5.90 2.28
CA ARG A 108 -2.91 5.75 1.58
C ARG A 108 -3.23 6.97 0.73
N LEU A 109 -3.03 8.18 1.26
CA LEU A 109 -3.20 9.42 0.50
C LEU A 109 -2.24 9.47 -0.69
N LEU A 110 -0.95 9.16 -0.49
CA LEU A 110 0.06 9.11 -1.56
C LEU A 110 -0.35 8.16 -2.69
N ASN A 111 -0.86 6.98 -2.33
CA ASN A 111 -1.29 5.99 -3.31
C ASN A 111 -2.55 6.41 -4.06
N HIS A 112 -3.56 6.91 -3.36
CA HIS A 112 -4.83 7.30 -4.00
C HIS A 112 -4.65 8.51 -4.91
N LEU A 113 -3.85 9.50 -4.53
CA LEU A 113 -3.50 10.62 -5.38
C LEU A 113 -2.87 10.14 -6.70
N LEU A 114 -1.90 9.25 -6.65
CA LEU A 114 -1.28 8.71 -7.87
C LEU A 114 -2.28 7.88 -8.67
N ALA A 115 -2.99 6.96 -8.04
CA ALA A 115 -3.90 6.04 -8.73
C ALA A 115 -5.04 6.78 -9.45
N LEU A 116 -5.67 7.76 -8.78
CA LEU A 116 -6.78 8.51 -9.36
C LEU A 116 -6.33 9.42 -10.50
N THR A 117 -5.21 10.10 -10.32
CA THR A 117 -4.80 11.12 -11.28
C THR A 117 -4.07 10.54 -12.50
N THR A 118 -3.37 9.43 -12.37
CA THR A 118 -2.88 8.66 -13.52
C THR A 118 -4.04 8.05 -14.30
N HIS A 119 -5.09 7.56 -13.64
CA HIS A 119 -6.30 7.10 -14.30
C HIS A 119 -6.99 8.25 -15.06
N ALA A 120 -7.11 9.44 -14.46
CA ALA A 120 -7.65 10.61 -15.12
C ALA A 120 -6.82 11.02 -16.35
N MET A 121 -5.48 10.96 -16.22
CA MET A 121 -4.55 11.22 -17.32
C MET A 121 -4.75 10.22 -18.48
N ASP A 122 -4.91 8.94 -18.20
CA ASP A 122 -5.12 7.90 -19.21
C ASP A 122 -6.47 8.08 -19.95
N VAL A 123 -7.49 8.62 -19.27
CA VAL A 123 -8.76 9.01 -19.89
C VAL A 123 -8.66 10.33 -20.69
N GLY A 124 -7.64 11.15 -20.43
CA GLY A 124 -7.34 12.38 -21.14
C GLY A 124 -7.32 13.66 -20.29
N ALA A 125 -7.57 13.58 -18.97
CA ALA A 125 -7.53 14.73 -18.07
C ALA A 125 -6.13 14.87 -17.42
N LEU A 126 -5.26 15.70 -18.03
CA LEU A 126 -3.87 15.86 -17.59
C LEU A 126 -3.73 16.76 -16.36
N THR A 127 -4.57 17.77 -16.21
CA THR A 127 -4.45 18.79 -15.15
C THR A 127 -4.56 18.21 -13.72
N PRO A 128 -5.48 17.31 -13.38
CA PRO A 128 -5.54 16.70 -12.06
C PRO A 128 -4.28 15.98 -11.66
N PHE A 129 -3.56 15.39 -12.63
CA PHE A 129 -2.27 14.75 -12.39
C PHE A 129 -1.22 15.73 -11.86
N LEU A 130 -1.10 16.91 -12.46
CA LEU A 130 -0.14 17.93 -12.03
C LEU A 130 -0.48 18.47 -10.63
N TRP A 131 -1.75 18.75 -10.35
CA TRP A 131 -2.20 19.21 -9.04
C TRP A 131 -1.96 18.17 -7.93
N ALA A 132 -2.26 16.91 -8.21
CA ALA A 132 -2.03 15.86 -7.22
C ALA A 132 -0.55 15.63 -6.94
N PHE A 133 0.32 15.78 -7.92
CA PHE A 133 1.75 15.62 -7.73
C PHE A 133 2.35 16.75 -6.89
N GLU A 134 1.81 17.96 -6.91
CA GLU A 134 2.16 19.04 -5.98
C GLU A 134 1.89 18.59 -4.52
N GLU A 135 0.71 18.06 -4.25
CA GLU A 135 0.37 17.58 -2.91
C GLU A 135 1.17 16.32 -2.51
N ARG A 136 1.48 15.45 -3.48
CA ARG A 136 2.36 14.30 -3.23
C ARG A 136 3.77 14.72 -2.81
N GLU A 137 4.33 15.78 -3.38
CA GLU A 137 5.64 16.32 -2.97
C GLU A 137 5.64 16.71 -1.49
N ARG A 138 4.57 17.37 -1.01
CA ARG A 138 4.42 17.72 0.41
C ARG A 138 4.39 16.48 1.31
N LEU A 139 3.66 15.44 0.92
CA LEU A 139 3.60 14.18 1.65
C LEU A 139 4.94 13.43 1.65
N MET A 140 5.69 13.48 0.54
CA MET A 140 7.03 12.88 0.45
C MET A 140 8.06 13.65 1.29
N GLU A 141 7.89 14.95 1.52
CA GLU A 141 8.69 15.72 2.49
C GLU A 141 8.51 15.16 3.90
N PHE A 142 7.29 14.79 4.30
CA PHE A 142 7.07 14.16 5.61
C PHE A 142 7.82 12.84 5.74
N TYR A 143 7.85 12.02 4.68
CA TYR A 143 8.67 10.80 4.63
C TYR A 143 10.16 11.11 4.80
N GLU A 144 10.66 12.11 4.07
CA GLU A 144 12.06 12.50 4.13
C GLU A 144 12.46 13.01 5.53
N ARG A 145 11.60 13.75 6.19
CA ARG A 145 11.87 14.30 7.53
C ARG A 145 11.98 13.23 8.61
N VAL A 146 11.28 12.11 8.47
CA VAL A 146 11.35 11.00 9.46
C VAL A 146 12.40 9.95 9.12
N SER A 147 12.73 9.76 7.84
CA SER A 147 13.57 8.64 7.39
C SER A 147 14.80 9.05 6.62
N GLY A 148 14.86 10.27 6.10
CA GLY A 148 15.90 10.73 5.19
C GLY A 148 15.66 10.32 3.73
N ALA A 149 14.59 9.58 3.42
CA ALA A 149 14.25 9.15 2.08
C ALA A 149 12.82 9.56 1.71
N ARG A 150 12.63 10.01 0.48
CA ARG A 150 11.33 10.47 -0.03
C ARG A 150 10.34 9.33 -0.32
N LEU A 151 10.83 8.13 -0.61
CA LEU A 151 10.04 6.96 -0.99
C LEU A 151 10.38 5.73 -0.14
N HIS A 152 11.50 5.10 -0.39
CA HIS A 152 11.92 3.85 0.23
C HIS A 152 12.57 4.12 1.60
N ALA A 153 11.73 4.24 2.61
CA ALA A 153 12.12 4.77 3.92
C ALA A 153 12.72 3.72 4.86
N ALA A 154 12.30 2.44 4.78
CA ALA A 154 12.58 1.40 5.77
C ALA A 154 12.39 1.91 7.21
N TYR A 155 11.29 2.62 7.43
CA TYR A 155 11.01 3.37 8.65
C TYR A 155 10.29 2.53 9.70
N VAL A 156 9.26 1.79 9.29
CA VAL A 156 8.55 0.83 10.16
C VAL A 156 9.41 -0.42 10.27
N ARG A 157 9.81 -0.75 11.49
CA ARG A 157 10.70 -1.88 11.77
C ARG A 157 10.13 -2.76 12.88
N PRO A 158 10.49 -4.03 12.94
CA PRO A 158 10.12 -4.88 14.07
C PRO A 158 10.46 -4.22 15.41
N GLY A 159 9.47 -4.14 16.29
CA GLY A 159 9.57 -3.47 17.58
C GLY A 159 9.20 -1.98 17.61
N GLY A 160 8.80 -1.38 16.49
CA GLY A 160 8.35 0.02 16.45
C GLY A 160 8.72 0.74 15.16
N VAL A 161 9.33 1.90 15.28
CA VAL A 161 9.83 2.73 14.17
C VAL A 161 11.31 3.06 14.38
N SER A 162 12.00 3.41 13.29
CA SER A 162 13.45 3.63 13.34
C SER A 162 13.86 4.89 14.11
N GLN A 163 13.07 5.95 14.03
CA GLN A 163 13.30 7.25 14.67
C GLN A 163 11.97 7.86 15.12
N ASP A 164 12.03 8.70 16.14
CA ASP A 164 10.84 9.45 16.59
C ASP A 164 10.50 10.59 15.63
N LEU A 165 9.29 11.14 15.80
CA LEU A 165 8.82 12.28 15.01
C LEU A 165 9.63 13.54 15.36
N PRO A 166 10.12 14.30 14.37
CA PRO A 166 10.66 15.64 14.60
C PRO A 166 9.61 16.58 15.23
N HIS A 167 10.03 17.48 16.13
CA HIS A 167 9.13 18.32 16.92
C HIS A 167 8.11 19.12 16.11
N SER A 168 8.52 19.68 14.96
CA SER A 168 7.61 20.49 14.13
C SER A 168 6.76 19.70 13.15
N LEU A 169 7.04 18.40 12.97
CA LEU A 169 6.40 17.59 11.92
C LEU A 169 4.90 17.38 12.19
N CYS A 170 4.51 17.15 13.43
CA CYS A 170 3.10 16.96 13.79
C CYS A 170 2.26 18.18 13.43
N GLU A 171 2.77 19.39 13.66
CA GLU A 171 2.09 20.64 13.31
C GLU A 171 1.97 20.79 11.79
N ASP A 172 3.02 20.50 11.04
CA ASP A 172 3.02 20.61 9.58
C ASP A 172 2.06 19.60 8.95
N ILE A 173 2.00 18.36 9.47
CA ILE A 173 1.02 17.35 9.04
C ILE A 173 -0.40 17.81 9.38
N TYR A 174 -0.62 18.42 10.53
CA TYR A 174 -1.93 18.94 10.92
C TYR A 174 -2.38 20.05 9.96
N GLN A 175 -1.52 21.02 9.68
CA GLN A 175 -1.80 22.11 8.73
C GLN A 175 -2.08 21.58 7.32
N PHE A 176 -1.33 20.58 6.89
CA PHE A 176 -1.59 19.86 5.63
C PHE A 176 -2.99 19.22 5.64
N ALA A 177 -3.33 18.49 6.68
CA ALA A 177 -4.63 17.80 6.79
C ALA A 177 -5.80 18.78 6.74
N GLN A 178 -5.67 19.97 7.35
CA GLN A 178 -6.69 21.01 7.31
C GLN A 178 -6.90 21.59 5.90
N SER A 179 -5.83 21.76 5.13
CA SER A 179 -5.88 22.36 3.80
C SER A 179 -6.22 21.35 2.69
N PHE A 180 -5.88 20.08 2.88
CA PHE A 180 -5.97 19.06 1.82
C PHE A 180 -7.40 18.69 1.44
N GLY A 181 -8.37 18.86 2.37
CA GLY A 181 -9.79 18.63 2.08
C GLY A 181 -10.29 19.46 0.90
N SER A 182 -9.92 20.75 0.83
CA SER A 182 -10.29 21.63 -0.30
C SER A 182 -9.63 21.20 -1.61
N ARG A 183 -8.45 20.61 -1.56
CA ARG A 183 -7.78 20.07 -2.76
C ARG A 183 -8.50 18.84 -3.33
N ILE A 184 -9.06 18.01 -2.45
CA ILE A 184 -9.91 16.90 -2.88
C ILE A 184 -11.17 17.44 -3.57
N ASP A 185 -11.81 18.48 -3.00
CA ASP A 185 -13.01 19.11 -3.56
C ASP A 185 -12.75 19.68 -4.95
N GLU A 186 -11.62 20.38 -5.15
CA GLU A 186 -11.20 20.90 -6.47
C GLU A 186 -11.04 19.79 -7.52
N MET A 187 -10.45 18.65 -7.15
CA MET A 187 -10.33 17.49 -8.05
C MET A 187 -11.69 16.88 -8.38
N GLU A 188 -12.58 16.79 -7.39
CA GLU A 188 -13.94 16.26 -7.60
C GLU A 188 -14.77 17.18 -8.49
N GLU A 189 -14.70 18.49 -8.32
CA GLU A 189 -15.41 19.46 -9.16
C GLU A 189 -15.05 19.28 -10.63
N LEU A 190 -13.78 19.03 -10.91
CA LEU A 190 -13.31 18.81 -12.28
C LEU A 190 -13.73 17.46 -12.87
N LEU A 191 -13.77 16.39 -12.06
CA LEU A 191 -13.94 15.01 -12.53
C LEU A 191 -15.35 14.45 -12.29
N THR A 192 -15.87 14.54 -11.08
CA THR A 192 -17.05 13.78 -10.62
C THR A 192 -18.30 14.09 -11.46
N ALA A 193 -18.56 15.36 -11.77
CA ALA A 193 -19.72 15.77 -12.56
C ALA A 193 -19.49 15.74 -14.07
N ASN A 194 -18.24 15.57 -14.51
CA ASN A 194 -17.87 15.64 -15.93
C ASN A 194 -18.53 14.52 -16.74
N ARG A 195 -19.22 14.89 -17.83
CA ARG A 195 -19.93 13.91 -18.69
C ARG A 195 -18.99 12.92 -19.37
N ILE A 196 -17.80 13.35 -19.78
CA ILE A 196 -16.80 12.48 -20.41
C ILE A 196 -16.34 11.43 -19.40
N TRP A 197 -16.01 11.86 -18.18
CA TRP A 197 -15.60 10.98 -17.09
C TRP A 197 -16.67 9.95 -16.77
N LYS A 198 -17.93 10.38 -16.60
CA LYS A 198 -19.07 9.49 -16.35
C LYS A 198 -19.29 8.48 -17.47
N GLN A 199 -19.28 8.93 -18.74
CA GLN A 199 -19.49 8.04 -19.87
C GLN A 199 -18.39 6.99 -20.04
N ARG A 200 -17.19 7.28 -19.58
CA ARG A 200 -16.05 6.36 -19.64
C ARG A 200 -15.99 5.38 -18.47
N LEU A 201 -16.70 5.62 -17.38
CA LEU A 201 -16.57 4.84 -16.14
C LEU A 201 -17.87 4.20 -15.65
N VAL A 202 -19.02 4.83 -15.87
CA VAL A 202 -20.31 4.31 -15.40
C VAL A 202 -20.70 3.07 -16.20
N ASN A 203 -21.03 1.99 -15.52
CA ASN A 203 -21.33 0.67 -16.06
C ASN A 203 -20.19 0.04 -16.87
N ILE A 204 -18.96 0.46 -16.65
CA ILE A 204 -17.76 -0.14 -17.25
C ILE A 204 -17.03 -0.97 -16.19
N GLY A 205 -16.61 -2.18 -16.56
CA GLY A 205 -15.89 -3.09 -15.65
C GLY A 205 -16.74 -3.44 -14.42
N VAL A 206 -18.00 -3.75 -14.62
CA VAL A 206 -18.93 -4.15 -13.55
C VAL A 206 -18.55 -5.53 -13.03
N VAL A 207 -18.32 -5.62 -11.73
CA VAL A 207 -18.07 -6.88 -11.02
C VAL A 207 -19.15 -7.03 -9.95
N THR A 208 -19.89 -8.12 -10.03
CA THR A 208 -20.93 -8.42 -9.04
C THR A 208 -20.29 -8.80 -7.70
N ARG A 209 -21.09 -8.73 -6.64
CA ARG A 209 -20.66 -9.14 -5.30
C ARG A 209 -20.14 -10.57 -5.25
N GLN A 210 -20.81 -11.49 -5.93
CA GLN A 210 -20.41 -12.91 -5.95
C GLN A 210 -19.09 -13.10 -6.70
N GLU A 211 -18.95 -12.54 -7.88
CA GLU A 211 -17.70 -12.60 -8.67
C GLU A 211 -16.52 -11.99 -7.90
N ALA A 212 -16.73 -10.86 -7.21
CA ALA A 212 -15.68 -10.22 -6.41
C ALA A 212 -15.17 -11.15 -5.28
N LEU A 213 -16.07 -11.91 -4.66
CA LEU A 213 -15.72 -12.89 -3.63
C LEU A 213 -15.03 -14.13 -4.24
N ASP A 214 -15.55 -14.65 -5.34
CA ASP A 214 -15.02 -15.85 -6.00
C ASP A 214 -13.62 -15.60 -6.60
N TRP A 215 -13.36 -14.37 -7.09
CA TRP A 215 -12.06 -14.00 -7.64
C TRP A 215 -11.06 -13.52 -6.56
N GLY A 216 -11.45 -13.47 -5.30
CA GLY A 216 -10.60 -13.09 -4.19
C GLY A 216 -10.23 -11.60 -4.17
N PHE A 217 -11.13 -10.74 -4.63
CA PHE A 217 -10.96 -9.30 -4.58
C PHE A 217 -10.94 -8.81 -3.14
N THR A 218 -10.16 -7.76 -2.90
CA THR A 218 -10.02 -7.11 -1.59
C THR A 218 -9.92 -5.60 -1.74
N GLY A 219 -10.08 -4.89 -0.63
CA GLY A 219 -9.96 -3.44 -0.61
C GLY A 219 -11.05 -2.73 -1.40
N VAL A 220 -10.68 -1.67 -2.09
CA VAL A 220 -11.60 -0.85 -2.91
C VAL A 220 -12.31 -1.67 -3.99
N MET A 221 -11.63 -2.67 -4.58
CA MET A 221 -12.24 -3.53 -5.61
C MET A 221 -13.40 -4.36 -5.05
N LEU A 222 -13.30 -4.84 -3.81
CA LEU A 222 -14.38 -5.57 -3.13
C LEU A 222 -15.46 -4.62 -2.63
N ARG A 223 -15.08 -3.50 -2.02
CA ARG A 223 -16.04 -2.50 -1.51
C ARG A 223 -16.86 -1.87 -2.63
N GLY A 224 -16.27 -1.69 -3.83
CA GLY A 224 -16.99 -1.26 -5.03
C GLY A 224 -18.18 -2.15 -5.38
N SER A 225 -18.06 -3.45 -5.17
CA SER A 225 -19.09 -4.47 -5.43
C SER A 225 -20.10 -4.64 -4.29
N GLY A 226 -20.15 -3.73 -3.32
CA GLY A 226 -21.17 -3.71 -2.27
C GLY A 226 -20.87 -4.58 -1.05
N VAL A 227 -19.61 -4.97 -0.82
CA VAL A 227 -19.19 -5.73 0.35
C VAL A 227 -18.50 -4.80 1.35
N GLU A 228 -19.08 -4.65 2.53
CA GLU A 228 -18.50 -3.88 3.62
C GLU A 228 -17.43 -4.71 4.34
N TRP A 229 -16.22 -4.70 3.79
CA TRP A 229 -15.08 -5.40 4.37
C TRP A 229 -13.84 -4.50 4.39
N ASP A 230 -13.30 -4.30 5.59
CA ASP A 230 -12.06 -3.56 5.83
C ASP A 230 -11.32 -4.19 7.00
N LEU A 231 -10.06 -4.58 6.80
CA LEU A 231 -9.25 -5.23 7.84
C LEU A 231 -8.98 -4.30 9.03
N ARG A 232 -8.98 -2.99 8.83
CA ARG A 232 -8.81 -2.01 9.90
C ARG A 232 -9.94 -2.07 10.94
N LYS A 233 -11.13 -2.55 10.55
CA LYS A 233 -12.29 -2.73 11.44
C LYS A 233 -12.57 -4.19 11.78
N SER A 234 -12.43 -5.11 10.81
CA SER A 234 -12.73 -6.53 11.01
C SER A 234 -11.65 -7.27 11.79
N GLN A 235 -10.39 -6.91 11.60
CA GLN A 235 -9.22 -7.45 12.31
C GLN A 235 -8.25 -6.32 12.63
N PRO A 236 -8.60 -5.42 13.57
CA PRO A 236 -7.80 -4.24 13.86
C PRO A 236 -6.40 -4.62 14.31
N TYR A 237 -5.44 -3.88 13.85
CA TYR A 237 -4.03 -3.99 14.21
C TYR A 237 -3.52 -2.63 14.71
N ASP A 238 -2.50 -2.65 15.57
CA ASP A 238 -2.02 -1.48 16.31
C ASP A 238 -3.20 -0.71 16.96
N VAL A 239 -3.34 0.59 16.71
CA VAL A 239 -4.38 1.43 17.33
C VAL A 239 -5.60 1.70 16.43
N TYR A 240 -5.82 0.93 15.36
CA TYR A 240 -7.02 1.14 14.52
C TYR A 240 -8.34 0.88 15.25
N ASP A 241 -8.33 0.08 16.32
CA ASP A 241 -9.48 -0.13 17.21
C ASP A 241 -9.97 1.14 17.92
N ARG A 242 -9.09 2.15 18.04
CA ARG A 242 -9.37 3.43 18.69
C ARG A 242 -9.75 4.53 17.70
N MET A 243 -9.68 4.26 16.41
CA MET A 243 -9.94 5.23 15.35
C MET A 243 -11.38 5.17 14.90
N ASP A 244 -12.02 6.34 14.84
CA ASP A 244 -13.38 6.48 14.32
C ASP A 244 -13.31 6.93 12.85
N PHE A 245 -13.78 6.06 11.94
CA PHE A 245 -13.85 6.32 10.51
C PHE A 245 -14.94 5.45 9.89
N ASP A 246 -15.44 5.84 8.72
CA ASP A 246 -16.45 5.10 8.00
C ASP A 246 -15.84 4.30 6.85
N ILE A 247 -16.46 3.16 6.53
CA ILE A 247 -16.04 2.32 5.39
C ILE A 247 -16.90 2.70 4.19
N PRO A 248 -16.34 3.35 3.15
CA PRO A 248 -17.11 3.66 1.96
C PRO A 248 -17.39 2.39 1.16
N VAL A 249 -18.65 2.21 0.76
CA VAL A 249 -19.12 1.03 0.02
C VAL A 249 -19.87 1.49 -1.23
N GLY A 250 -19.54 0.91 -2.38
CA GLY A 250 -20.24 1.14 -3.64
C GLY A 250 -21.48 0.26 -3.80
N THR A 251 -22.23 0.49 -4.84
CA THR A 251 -23.47 -0.23 -5.11
C THR A 251 -23.50 -0.94 -6.45
N ARG A 252 -22.77 -0.43 -7.45
CA ARG A 252 -22.82 -0.89 -8.84
C ARG A 252 -21.67 -1.82 -9.23
N GLY A 253 -20.56 -1.77 -8.50
CA GLY A 253 -19.36 -2.55 -8.81
C GLY A 253 -18.63 -2.09 -10.08
N ASP A 254 -18.85 -0.87 -10.54
CA ASP A 254 -18.23 -0.31 -11.74
C ASP A 254 -16.98 0.53 -11.44
N CYS A 255 -16.31 1.00 -12.50
CA CYS A 255 -15.13 1.86 -12.37
C CYS A 255 -15.46 3.19 -11.69
N TYR A 256 -16.68 3.71 -11.86
CA TYR A 256 -17.09 4.97 -11.27
C TYR A 256 -17.26 4.86 -9.75
N ASP A 257 -17.89 3.80 -9.26
CA ASP A 257 -18.01 3.55 -7.81
C ASP A 257 -16.62 3.37 -7.17
N ARG A 258 -15.72 2.65 -7.82
CA ARG A 258 -14.33 2.49 -7.33
C ARG A 258 -13.59 3.83 -7.26
N TYR A 259 -13.84 4.73 -8.21
CA TYR A 259 -13.32 6.10 -8.16
C TYR A 259 -13.86 6.86 -6.95
N LEU A 260 -15.18 6.87 -6.75
CA LEU A 260 -15.82 7.56 -5.61
C LEU A 260 -15.35 7.02 -4.27
N ILE A 261 -15.20 5.71 -4.14
CA ILE A 261 -14.68 5.09 -2.91
C ILE A 261 -13.27 5.57 -2.60
N ARG A 262 -12.38 5.65 -3.59
CA ARG A 262 -11.01 6.15 -3.34
C ARG A 262 -10.99 7.61 -2.91
N VAL A 263 -11.87 8.43 -3.46
CA VAL A 263 -12.00 9.82 -3.04
C VAL A 263 -12.49 9.89 -1.58
N GLU A 264 -13.52 9.12 -1.24
CA GLU A 264 -14.01 9.09 0.14
C GLU A 264 -12.99 8.49 1.11
N GLU A 265 -12.24 7.47 0.71
CA GLU A 265 -11.14 6.94 1.52
C GLU A 265 -10.06 7.99 1.83
N MET A 266 -9.77 8.91 0.92
CA MET A 266 -8.87 10.03 1.23
C MET A 266 -9.43 10.93 2.34
N ARG A 267 -10.73 11.23 2.32
CA ARG A 267 -11.39 12.00 3.39
C ARG A 267 -11.35 11.27 4.74
N GLN A 268 -11.62 9.97 4.72
CA GLN A 268 -11.54 9.14 5.94
C GLN A 268 -10.10 9.04 6.47
N SER A 269 -9.09 8.95 5.57
CA SER A 269 -7.69 8.97 5.99
C SER A 269 -7.29 10.30 6.67
N LEU A 270 -7.78 11.44 6.18
CA LEU A 270 -7.59 12.74 6.87
C LEU A 270 -8.20 12.75 8.27
N ARG A 271 -9.40 12.14 8.42
CA ARG A 271 -10.06 12.00 9.73
C ARG A 271 -9.21 11.17 10.68
N ILE A 272 -8.64 10.05 10.23
CA ILE A 272 -7.75 9.20 11.03
C ILE A 272 -6.46 9.95 11.37
N ILE A 273 -5.82 10.62 10.41
CA ILE A 273 -4.59 11.41 10.62
C ILE A 273 -4.81 12.45 11.73
N SER A 274 -5.91 13.19 11.67
CA SER A 274 -6.25 14.21 12.68
C SER A 274 -6.45 13.59 14.07
N GLN A 275 -7.10 12.42 14.16
CA GLN A 275 -7.26 11.69 15.41
C GLN A 275 -5.91 11.19 15.97
N CYS A 276 -5.05 10.63 15.11
CA CYS A 276 -3.71 10.20 15.51
C CYS A 276 -2.89 11.34 16.10
N LEU A 277 -2.87 12.50 15.44
CA LEU A 277 -2.13 13.67 15.93
C LEU A 277 -2.62 14.20 17.27
N ASN A 278 -3.93 14.11 17.52
CA ASN A 278 -4.53 14.56 18.79
C ASN A 278 -4.37 13.54 19.93
N GLN A 279 -4.18 12.26 19.61
CA GLN A 279 -4.17 11.17 20.60
C GLN A 279 -2.79 10.57 20.85
N ILE A 280 -1.80 10.90 20.02
CA ILE A 280 -0.45 10.33 20.14
C ILE A 280 0.15 10.66 21.52
N PRO A 281 0.49 9.63 22.34
CA PRO A 281 1.08 9.86 23.65
C PRO A 281 2.57 10.19 23.57
N ASP A 282 3.09 10.78 24.61
CA ASP A 282 4.53 10.82 24.85
C ASP A 282 5.03 9.45 25.30
N GLY A 283 6.31 9.15 25.03
CA GLY A 283 6.94 7.91 25.49
C GLY A 283 7.83 7.25 24.44
N PRO A 284 8.23 6.01 24.66
CA PRO A 284 9.10 5.28 23.76
C PRO A 284 8.36 4.99 22.42
N PHE A 285 9.09 5.09 21.31
CA PHE A 285 8.62 4.80 19.97
C PHE A 285 9.06 3.44 19.42
N LYS A 286 9.93 2.77 20.17
CA LYS A 286 10.44 1.42 19.89
C LYS A 286 10.59 0.63 21.18
N THR A 287 10.60 -0.70 21.07
CA THR A 287 10.79 -1.62 22.20
C THR A 287 12.17 -1.43 22.84
N ASP A 288 12.24 -1.61 24.14
CA ASP A 288 13.49 -1.53 24.93
C ASP A 288 14.27 -2.86 24.96
N ASP A 289 14.01 -3.75 24.04
CA ASP A 289 14.77 -5.00 23.88
C ASP A 289 15.93 -4.79 22.89
N TYR A 290 17.14 -4.70 23.41
CA TYR A 290 18.36 -4.54 22.60
C TYR A 290 18.69 -5.75 21.70
N LYS A 291 18.00 -6.87 21.87
CA LYS A 291 18.11 -8.00 20.95
C LYS A 291 17.30 -7.80 19.68
N LEU A 292 16.28 -6.93 19.72
CA LEU A 292 15.40 -6.65 18.59
C LEU A 292 15.63 -5.24 18.02
N SER A 293 15.72 -4.26 18.90
CA SER A 293 15.87 -2.85 18.54
C SER A 293 17.26 -2.32 18.92
N PRO A 294 17.95 -1.57 18.06
CA PRO A 294 19.27 -1.06 18.38
C PRO A 294 19.20 -0.08 19.57
N PRO A 295 20.17 -0.14 20.50
CA PRO A 295 20.27 0.80 21.61
C PRO A 295 20.49 2.24 21.13
N SER A 296 20.32 3.21 22.03
CA SER A 296 20.61 4.60 21.74
C SER A 296 22.11 4.82 21.52
N ARG A 297 22.47 5.89 20.81
CA ARG A 297 23.88 6.24 20.59
C ARG A 297 24.61 6.56 21.90
N THR A 298 23.89 7.08 22.90
CA THR A 298 24.43 7.36 24.21
C THR A 298 24.72 6.06 24.95
N ASP A 299 23.75 5.15 25.00
CA ASP A 299 23.90 3.87 25.69
C ASP A 299 25.06 3.04 25.13
N MET A 300 25.28 3.06 23.81
CA MET A 300 26.41 2.40 23.15
C MET A 300 27.79 2.93 23.63
N LYS A 301 27.86 4.17 24.07
CA LYS A 301 29.11 4.78 24.56
C LYS A 301 29.37 4.52 26.05
N GLU A 302 28.30 4.28 26.81
CA GLU A 302 28.32 4.17 28.25
C GLU A 302 28.24 2.72 28.76
N SER A 303 27.59 1.82 27.98
CA SER A 303 27.38 0.42 28.33
C SER A 303 28.04 -0.52 27.33
N MET A 304 28.85 -1.44 27.84
CA MET A 304 29.49 -2.50 27.03
C MET A 304 28.42 -3.45 26.44
N GLU A 305 27.40 -3.78 27.21
CA GLU A 305 26.30 -4.65 26.80
C GLU A 305 25.54 -4.03 25.60
N ALA A 306 25.23 -2.74 25.67
CA ALA A 306 24.58 -2.02 24.57
C ALA A 306 25.44 -2.01 23.30
N LEU A 307 26.75 -1.81 23.44
CA LEU A 307 27.70 -1.88 22.32
C LEU A 307 27.72 -3.26 21.66
N ILE A 308 27.76 -4.33 22.48
CA ILE A 308 27.76 -5.72 22.00
C ILE A 308 26.44 -6.03 21.26
N HIS A 309 25.31 -5.64 21.82
CA HIS A 309 24.00 -5.83 21.16
C HIS A 309 23.90 -5.08 19.86
N HIS A 310 24.34 -3.83 19.80
CA HIS A 310 24.41 -3.07 18.56
C HIS A 310 25.27 -3.78 17.51
N PHE A 311 26.48 -4.21 17.88
CA PHE A 311 27.37 -4.91 16.96
C PHE A 311 26.74 -6.20 16.42
N LYS A 312 26.12 -7.00 17.28
CA LYS A 312 25.47 -8.25 16.88
C LYS A 312 24.23 -8.04 16.01
N LEU A 313 23.41 -7.03 16.30
CA LEU A 313 22.23 -6.72 15.48
C LEU A 313 22.61 -6.35 14.03
N TYR A 314 23.71 -5.63 13.84
CA TYR A 314 24.14 -5.21 12.51
C TYR A 314 25.01 -6.23 11.77
N THR A 315 25.59 -7.19 12.46
CA THR A 315 26.42 -8.25 11.85
C THR A 315 25.62 -9.55 11.65
N GLU A 316 25.08 -10.12 12.72
CA GLU A 316 24.38 -11.39 12.73
C GLU A 316 22.86 -11.22 12.55
N GLY A 317 22.30 -10.15 13.11
CA GLY A 317 20.86 -9.95 13.24
C GLY A 317 20.27 -10.76 14.41
N PHE A 318 18.95 -10.65 14.57
CA PHE A 318 18.22 -11.39 15.60
C PHE A 318 17.71 -12.74 15.07
N HIS A 319 17.56 -13.70 15.97
CA HIS A 319 16.99 -15.01 15.68
C HIS A 319 15.48 -15.00 15.96
N VAL A 320 14.71 -15.59 15.09
CA VAL A 320 13.25 -15.71 15.24
C VAL A 320 12.93 -17.17 15.60
N PRO A 321 12.13 -17.44 16.64
CA PRO A 321 11.75 -18.81 17.02
C PRO A 321 11.14 -19.58 15.87
N LYS A 322 11.25 -20.90 15.90
CA LYS A 322 10.61 -21.81 14.95
C LYS A 322 9.10 -21.61 14.96
N GLY A 323 8.53 -21.37 13.80
CA GLY A 323 7.09 -21.17 13.66
C GLY A 323 6.72 -20.59 12.32
N GLU A 324 5.44 -20.47 12.12
CA GLU A 324 4.86 -19.84 10.94
C GLU A 324 3.76 -18.87 11.33
N THR A 325 3.58 -17.84 10.55
CA THR A 325 2.52 -16.86 10.76
C THR A 325 2.06 -16.26 9.43
N TYR A 326 0.79 -15.90 9.40
CA TYR A 326 0.22 -15.01 8.38
C TYR A 326 -0.26 -13.72 9.06
N THR A 327 0.14 -12.61 8.49
CA THR A 327 -0.35 -11.29 8.88
C THR A 327 -0.74 -10.51 7.64
N SER A 328 -1.82 -9.77 7.74
CA SER A 328 -2.31 -8.92 6.66
C SER A 328 -2.64 -7.54 7.18
N VAL A 329 -2.48 -6.55 6.31
CA VAL A 329 -2.86 -5.16 6.54
C VAL A 329 -3.74 -4.68 5.40
N GLU A 330 -4.59 -3.70 5.68
CA GLU A 330 -5.38 -3.01 4.66
C GLU A 330 -4.48 -1.98 3.95
N ALA A 331 -3.77 -2.43 2.91
CA ALA A 331 -3.02 -1.54 2.05
C ALA A 331 -3.95 -0.75 1.12
N PRO A 332 -3.52 0.38 0.54
CA PRO A 332 -4.37 1.20 -0.34
C PRO A 332 -4.95 0.45 -1.54
N LYS A 333 -4.29 -0.57 -2.03
CA LYS A 333 -4.74 -1.42 -3.15
C LYS A 333 -5.57 -2.62 -2.73
N GLY A 334 -5.66 -2.90 -1.43
CA GLY A 334 -6.38 -4.02 -0.85
C GLY A 334 -5.58 -4.74 0.21
N GLU A 335 -5.96 -5.95 0.56
CA GLU A 335 -5.26 -6.76 1.55
C GLU A 335 -3.84 -7.11 1.07
N PHE A 336 -2.85 -6.59 1.75
CA PHE A 336 -1.46 -7.00 1.60
C PHE A 336 -1.09 -7.96 2.73
N GLY A 337 -0.74 -9.20 2.39
CA GLY A 337 -0.46 -10.25 3.36
C GLY A 337 0.95 -10.80 3.23
N VAL A 338 1.52 -11.14 4.38
CA VAL A 338 2.84 -11.77 4.49
C VAL A 338 2.70 -13.08 5.26
N TYR A 339 3.00 -14.19 4.60
CA TYR A 339 3.16 -15.48 5.25
C TYR A 339 4.64 -15.75 5.45
N LEU A 340 5.05 -15.90 6.69
CA LEU A 340 6.44 -16.00 7.10
C LEU A 340 6.67 -17.30 7.87
N VAL A 341 7.69 -18.04 7.45
CA VAL A 341 8.13 -19.27 8.12
C VAL A 341 9.55 -19.07 8.63
N SER A 342 9.77 -19.38 9.91
CA SER A 342 11.08 -19.37 10.55
C SER A 342 11.49 -20.79 10.98
N ASP A 343 12.74 -21.13 10.79
CA ASP A 343 13.37 -22.40 11.26
C ASP A 343 14.15 -22.25 12.58
N GLY A 344 14.15 -21.05 13.17
CA GLY A 344 14.92 -20.73 14.37
C GLY A 344 16.24 -20.01 14.09
N THR A 345 16.54 -19.72 12.82
CA THR A 345 17.74 -18.99 12.43
C THR A 345 17.50 -17.48 12.36
N ASN A 346 18.52 -16.73 11.98
CA ASN A 346 18.45 -15.28 11.74
C ASN A 346 17.93 -14.91 10.33
N ARG A 347 17.52 -15.92 9.53
CA ARG A 347 17.02 -15.74 8.15
C ARG A 347 15.65 -16.37 8.01
N PRO A 348 14.74 -15.76 7.22
CA PRO A 348 13.48 -16.40 6.89
C PRO A 348 13.71 -17.71 6.12
N TYR A 349 13.07 -18.80 6.55
CA TYR A 349 13.07 -20.06 5.79
C TYR A 349 12.21 -19.92 4.52
N ARG A 350 11.04 -19.28 4.65
CA ARG A 350 10.15 -18.97 3.53
C ARG A 350 9.38 -17.69 3.81
N CYS A 351 9.30 -16.85 2.82
CA CYS A 351 8.42 -15.67 2.82
C CYS A 351 7.53 -15.73 1.58
N LYS A 352 6.20 -15.76 1.78
CA LYS A 352 5.22 -15.69 0.72
C LYS A 352 4.46 -14.36 0.86
N ILE A 353 4.34 -13.65 -0.24
CA ILE A 353 3.70 -12.34 -0.29
C ILE A 353 2.38 -12.46 -1.05
N ARG A 354 1.28 -12.10 -0.39
CA ARG A 354 -0.01 -11.90 -1.04
C ARG A 354 -0.12 -10.46 -1.51
N ALA A 355 -0.03 -10.26 -2.81
CA ALA A 355 -0.22 -8.94 -3.43
C ALA A 355 -1.67 -8.82 -3.92
N PRO A 356 -2.43 -7.80 -3.50
CA PRO A 356 -3.84 -7.64 -3.91
C PRO A 356 -4.00 -7.44 -5.42
N GLY A 357 -3.09 -6.70 -6.04
CA GLY A 357 -3.12 -6.42 -7.48
C GLY A 357 -3.03 -7.66 -8.37
N PHE A 358 -2.41 -8.73 -7.90
CA PHE A 358 -2.30 -9.97 -8.66
C PHE A 358 -3.66 -10.62 -8.90
N TYR A 359 -4.50 -10.68 -7.87
CA TYR A 359 -5.87 -11.19 -7.94
C TYR A 359 -6.78 -10.26 -8.75
N HIS A 360 -6.63 -8.95 -8.58
CA HIS A 360 -7.40 -7.95 -9.34
C HIS A 360 -7.11 -8.03 -10.84
N LEU A 361 -5.85 -8.26 -11.22
CA LEU A 361 -5.47 -8.42 -12.63
C LEU A 361 -6.06 -9.71 -13.24
N GLN A 362 -6.15 -10.79 -12.47
CA GLN A 362 -6.82 -12.01 -12.92
C GLN A 362 -8.31 -11.76 -13.19
N GLY A 363 -8.97 -10.99 -12.32
CA GLY A 363 -10.37 -10.57 -12.55
C GLY A 363 -10.54 -9.76 -13.84
N PHE A 364 -9.58 -8.92 -14.19
CA PHE A 364 -9.61 -8.20 -15.47
C PHE A 364 -9.63 -9.16 -16.67
N CYS A 365 -8.83 -10.23 -16.63
CA CYS A 365 -8.88 -11.24 -17.69
C CYS A 365 -10.26 -11.88 -17.81
N LEU A 366 -10.85 -12.24 -16.65
CA LEU A 366 -12.16 -12.91 -16.61
C LEU A 366 -13.31 -12.03 -17.06
N LEU A 367 -13.18 -10.68 -16.96
CA LEU A 367 -14.18 -9.75 -17.48
C LEU A 367 -14.22 -9.68 -19.00
N TYR A 368 -13.11 -10.01 -19.69
CA TYR A 368 -12.95 -9.89 -21.15
C TYR A 368 -12.70 -11.23 -21.85
N THR A 369 -12.90 -12.32 -21.16
CA THR A 369 -12.89 -13.69 -21.70
C THR A 369 -14.16 -14.43 -21.31
#